data_66262a00cb03e2a4d07645393c722bb5
#
_entry.id   66262a00cb03e2a4d07645393c722bb5
#
_cell.length_a   1.000
_cell.length_b   1.000
_cell.length_c   1.000
_cell.angle_alpha   90.00
_cell.angle_beta   90.00
_cell.angle_gamma   90.00
#
_symmetry.space_group_name_H-M   'P 1'
#
loop_
_entity.id
_entity.type
_entity.pdbx_description
1 polymer ?
#
loop_
_entity_poly.entity_id
_entity_poly.type
_entity_poly.pdbx_seq_one_letter_code
_entity_poly.pdbx_strand_id
1 'polypeptide(L)'
;MCIRDRLPVVKNQNIEDINKLINFGIKDLGENRLDELHLHHKHFPDSNYHFIAPLQSRKISEILSKCVTLHSVSREKELDVISKTYSGQNIFIQVNIDSDPNKSGISGDKLNHFIDYSLTLGIQPVGLMCIPNIESNRKKVFSSMQKLNEKIKIQYKNYPGELSMGMSDDYEIALDYGATIIRVGSKIFL
;
A
#
# COMPACT_ATOMS: atom_id res chain seq x y z
N MET A 1 17.27 -7.22 -12.89
CA MET A 1 16.77 -5.86 -12.62
C MET A 1 15.32 -6.02 -12.21
N CYS A 2 15.01 -5.93 -10.94
CA CYS A 2 13.63 -6.08 -10.50
C CYS A 2 12.80 -4.94 -11.09
N ILE A 3 11.73 -5.29 -11.81
CA ILE A 3 10.73 -4.32 -12.27
C ILE A 3 10.12 -3.74 -11.00
N ARG A 4 10.25 -2.44 -10.83
CA ARG A 4 9.69 -1.71 -9.69
C ARG A 4 8.42 -1.04 -10.18
N ASP A 5 7.30 -1.36 -9.54
CA ASP A 5 6.01 -0.85 -9.97
C ASP A 5 5.87 0.62 -9.60
N ARG A 6 5.50 1.42 -10.60
CA ARG A 6 5.13 2.81 -10.41
C ARG A 6 3.62 2.86 -10.32
N LEU A 7 3.10 3.08 -9.11
CA LEU A 7 1.67 3.23 -8.88
C LEU A 7 1.28 4.69 -9.03
N PRO A 8 0.63 5.09 -10.12
CA PRO A 8 0.04 6.42 -10.28
C PRO A 8 -1.07 6.62 -9.24
N VAL A 9 -0.95 7.67 -8.44
CA VAL A 9 -1.99 8.07 -7.48
C VAL A 9 -2.91 9.06 -8.14
N VAL A 10 -4.12 8.62 -8.48
CA VAL A 10 -5.09 9.34 -9.32
C VAL A 10 -6.09 10.18 -8.53
N LYS A 11 -5.85 10.40 -7.24
CA LYS A 11 -6.70 11.27 -6.40
C LYS A 11 -6.84 12.67 -7.01
N ASN A 12 -8.05 13.22 -6.98
CA ASN A 12 -8.40 14.53 -7.52
C ASN A 12 -8.09 14.70 -9.03
N GLN A 13 -7.92 13.63 -9.76
CA GLN A 13 -7.68 13.69 -11.20
C GLN A 13 -8.99 13.54 -11.96
N ASN A 14 -9.08 14.21 -13.12
CA ASN A 14 -10.22 14.06 -14.00
C ASN A 14 -10.12 12.78 -14.84
N ILE A 15 -11.23 12.35 -15.40
CA ILE A 15 -11.33 11.13 -16.20
C ILE A 15 -10.42 11.16 -17.45
N GLU A 16 -10.24 12.35 -18.07
CA GLU A 16 -9.42 12.49 -19.27
C GLU A 16 -7.94 12.21 -18.99
N ASP A 17 -7.41 12.70 -17.86
CA ASP A 17 -6.01 12.48 -17.50
C ASP A 17 -5.77 11.03 -17.09
N ILE A 18 -6.71 10.39 -16.40
CA ILE A 18 -6.63 8.95 -16.10
C ILE A 18 -6.69 8.13 -17.40
N ASN A 19 -7.56 8.50 -18.35
CA ASN A 19 -7.65 7.83 -19.64
C ASN A 19 -6.33 7.90 -20.43
N LYS A 20 -5.59 9.02 -20.35
CA LYS A 20 -4.25 9.12 -20.94
C LYS A 20 -3.29 8.07 -20.37
N LEU A 21 -3.28 7.88 -19.03
CA LEU A 21 -2.44 6.85 -18.39
C LEU A 21 -2.79 5.45 -18.88
N ILE A 22 -4.08 5.13 -18.97
CA ILE A 22 -4.56 3.83 -19.44
C ILE A 22 -4.15 3.59 -20.89
N ASN A 23 -4.25 4.61 -21.75
CA ASN A 23 -3.83 4.54 -23.14
C ASN A 23 -2.30 4.35 -23.30
N PHE A 24 -1.51 4.75 -22.29
CA PHE A 24 -0.08 4.39 -22.19
C PHE A 24 0.18 2.97 -21.68
N GLY A 25 -0.87 2.17 -21.44
CA GLY A 25 -0.75 0.79 -20.98
C GLY A 25 -0.67 0.63 -19.45
N ILE A 26 -0.87 1.71 -18.67
CA ILE A 26 -0.90 1.64 -17.20
C ILE A 26 -2.24 1.09 -16.76
N LYS A 27 -2.22 0.00 -15.99
CA LYS A 27 -3.42 -0.64 -15.46
C LYS A 27 -3.61 -0.43 -13.95
N ASP A 28 -2.53 -0.21 -13.22
CA ASP A 28 -2.54 -0.08 -11.76
C ASP A 28 -2.76 1.38 -11.37
N LEU A 29 -3.79 1.64 -10.55
CA LEU A 29 -4.22 2.98 -10.14
C LEU A 29 -4.35 3.05 -8.62
N GLY A 30 -3.69 4.04 -8.00
CA GLY A 30 -3.71 4.26 -6.56
C GLY A 30 -4.81 5.23 -6.14
N GLU A 31 -5.70 4.78 -5.23
CA GLU A 31 -6.83 5.53 -4.73
C GLU A 31 -6.75 5.79 -3.22
N ASN A 32 -7.21 6.94 -2.78
CA ASN A 32 -7.27 7.29 -1.36
C ASN A 32 -8.67 7.66 -0.85
N ARG A 33 -9.67 7.70 -1.71
CA ARG A 33 -11.07 8.02 -1.38
C ARG A 33 -12.03 7.04 -2.03
N LEU A 34 -13.04 6.62 -1.28
CA LEU A 34 -14.00 5.63 -1.76
C LEU A 34 -14.92 6.19 -2.84
N ASP A 35 -15.29 7.46 -2.74
CA ASP A 35 -16.12 8.15 -3.74
C ASP A 35 -15.40 8.25 -5.10
N GLU A 36 -14.11 8.60 -5.09
CA GLU A 36 -13.28 8.61 -6.29
C GLU A 36 -13.06 7.21 -6.85
N LEU A 37 -12.79 6.21 -5.98
CA LEU A 37 -12.69 4.81 -6.38
C LEU A 37 -13.96 4.35 -7.13
N HIS A 38 -15.15 4.70 -6.64
CA HIS A 38 -16.41 4.36 -7.32
C HIS A 38 -16.52 5.00 -8.68
N LEU A 39 -16.20 6.30 -8.76
CA LEU A 39 -16.24 7.05 -10.01
C LEU A 39 -15.28 6.44 -11.04
N HIS A 40 -14.02 6.24 -10.65
CA HIS A 40 -12.99 5.76 -11.56
C HIS A 40 -13.24 4.29 -11.95
N HIS A 41 -13.64 3.43 -11.03
CA HIS A 41 -13.99 2.04 -11.34
C HIS A 41 -15.19 1.93 -12.31
N LYS A 42 -16.14 2.86 -12.24
CA LYS A 42 -17.26 2.90 -13.21
C LYS A 42 -16.78 3.23 -14.63
N HIS A 43 -15.78 4.10 -14.76
CA HIS A 43 -15.24 4.50 -16.06
C HIS A 43 -14.16 3.54 -16.59
N PHE A 44 -13.39 2.92 -15.71
CA PHE A 44 -12.27 2.04 -16.03
C PHE A 44 -12.35 0.72 -15.24
N PRO A 45 -13.35 -0.14 -15.52
CA PRO A 45 -13.59 -1.37 -14.73
C PRO A 45 -12.47 -2.41 -14.86
N ASP A 46 -11.68 -2.36 -15.91
CA ASP A 46 -10.58 -3.31 -16.18
C ASP A 46 -9.24 -2.87 -15.57
N SER A 47 -9.22 -1.75 -14.84
CA SER A 47 -8.03 -1.29 -14.11
C SER A 47 -7.88 -2.00 -12.78
N ASN A 48 -6.63 -2.16 -12.33
CA ASN A 48 -6.27 -2.70 -11.03
C ASN A 48 -6.24 -1.58 -10.00
N TYR A 49 -7.19 -1.54 -9.08
CA TYR A 49 -7.23 -0.50 -8.07
C TYR A 49 -6.46 -0.90 -6.80
N HIS A 50 -5.62 0.01 -6.31
CA HIS A 50 -4.87 -0.08 -5.07
C HIS A 50 -5.38 0.97 -4.09
N PHE A 51 -5.91 0.54 -2.94
CA PHE A 51 -6.33 1.49 -1.92
C PHE A 51 -5.18 1.79 -0.97
N ILE A 52 -4.80 3.09 -0.87
CA ILE A 52 -3.59 3.53 -0.17
C ILE A 52 -3.87 4.39 1.07
N ALA A 53 -5.13 4.74 1.35
CA ALA A 53 -5.51 5.54 2.52
C ALA A 53 -5.86 4.68 3.73
N PRO A 54 -5.87 5.25 4.97
CA PRO A 54 -6.32 4.54 6.16
C PRO A 54 -7.73 3.97 6.00
N LEU A 55 -7.90 2.73 6.43
CA LEU A 55 -9.14 1.99 6.28
C LEU A 55 -10.16 2.36 7.36
N GLN A 56 -11.41 2.54 6.96
CA GLN A 56 -12.55 2.61 7.87
C GLN A 56 -13.27 1.26 7.84
N SER A 57 -13.39 0.57 8.98
CA SER A 57 -13.90 -0.82 9.03
C SER A 57 -15.22 -1.02 8.30
N ARG A 58 -16.15 -0.04 8.37
CA ARG A 58 -17.45 -0.09 7.67
C ARG A 58 -17.36 -0.03 6.13
N LYS A 59 -16.23 0.44 5.59
CA LYS A 59 -16.02 0.61 4.14
C LYS A 59 -15.15 -0.49 3.52
N ILE A 60 -14.53 -1.34 4.33
CA ILE A 60 -13.54 -2.33 3.87
C ILE A 60 -14.13 -3.29 2.84
N SER A 61 -15.30 -3.87 3.09
CA SER A 61 -15.92 -4.83 2.16
C SER A 61 -16.22 -4.20 0.79
N GLU A 62 -16.63 -2.94 0.78
CA GLU A 62 -16.87 -2.19 -0.44
C GLU A 62 -15.58 -1.85 -1.20
N ILE A 63 -14.51 -1.49 -0.48
CA ILE A 63 -13.17 -1.28 -1.06
C ILE A 63 -12.65 -2.58 -1.65
N LEU A 64 -12.72 -3.69 -0.91
CA LEU A 64 -12.27 -5.02 -1.37
C LEU A 64 -12.97 -5.50 -2.63
N SER A 65 -14.25 -5.17 -2.82
CA SER A 65 -14.99 -5.56 -4.03
C SER A 65 -14.47 -4.91 -5.32
N LYS A 66 -13.61 -3.89 -5.22
CA LYS A 66 -13.09 -3.10 -6.35
C LYS A 66 -11.56 -3.08 -6.43
N CYS A 67 -10.88 -3.36 -5.33
CA CYS A 67 -9.42 -3.25 -5.26
C CYS A 67 -8.75 -4.62 -5.29
N VAL A 68 -7.64 -4.69 -6.01
CA VAL A 68 -6.74 -5.84 -6.02
C VAL A 68 -5.72 -5.78 -4.89
N THR A 69 -5.48 -4.59 -4.31
CA THR A 69 -4.46 -4.38 -3.28
C THR A 69 -4.91 -3.36 -2.23
N LEU A 70 -4.66 -3.68 -0.95
CA LEU A 70 -4.78 -2.74 0.17
C LEU A 70 -3.39 -2.47 0.76
N HIS A 71 -3.00 -1.18 0.87
CA HIS A 71 -1.66 -0.80 1.35
C HIS A 71 -1.60 -0.41 2.83
N SER A 72 -2.73 -0.19 3.48
CA SER A 72 -2.79 0.52 4.77
C SER A 72 -3.40 -0.28 5.91
N VAL A 73 -3.34 -1.61 5.84
CA VAL A 73 -3.86 -2.49 6.90
C VAL A 73 -2.96 -2.40 8.13
N SER A 74 -3.53 -2.05 9.29
CA SER A 74 -2.74 -1.79 10.50
C SER A 74 -3.44 -2.14 11.82
N ARG A 75 -4.67 -2.66 11.77
CA ARG A 75 -5.44 -3.03 12.96
C ARG A 75 -6.06 -4.42 12.79
N GLU A 76 -6.07 -5.23 13.84
CA GLU A 76 -6.68 -6.57 13.83
C GLU A 76 -8.15 -6.53 13.41
N LYS A 77 -8.91 -5.54 13.89
CA LYS A 77 -10.30 -5.33 13.46
C LYS A 77 -10.45 -5.13 11.94
N GLU A 78 -9.43 -4.61 11.26
CA GLU A 78 -9.43 -4.52 9.79
C GLU A 78 -9.27 -5.90 9.17
N LEU A 79 -8.36 -6.73 9.70
CA LEU A 79 -8.17 -8.11 9.27
C LEU A 79 -9.43 -8.95 9.48
N ASP A 80 -10.13 -8.78 10.62
CA ASP A 80 -11.42 -9.46 10.88
C ASP A 80 -12.49 -9.13 9.84
N VAL A 81 -12.52 -7.89 9.37
CA VAL A 81 -13.48 -7.49 8.33
C VAL A 81 -13.03 -7.98 6.96
N ILE A 82 -11.73 -7.87 6.65
CA ILE A 82 -11.13 -8.35 5.40
C ILE A 82 -11.41 -9.85 5.24
N SER A 83 -11.17 -10.67 6.27
CA SER A 83 -11.28 -12.13 6.21
C SER A 83 -12.67 -12.61 5.76
N LYS A 84 -13.73 -11.83 6.03
CA LYS A 84 -15.12 -12.19 5.66
C LYS A 84 -15.39 -12.15 4.15
N THR A 85 -14.64 -11.33 3.42
CA THR A 85 -14.84 -11.11 1.98
C THR A 85 -13.53 -11.22 1.18
N TYR A 86 -12.48 -11.74 1.82
CA TYR A 86 -11.16 -11.93 1.22
C TYR A 86 -11.22 -12.94 0.07
N SER A 87 -10.72 -12.56 -1.09
CA SER A 87 -10.68 -13.38 -2.30
C SER A 87 -9.30 -13.35 -2.99
N GLY A 88 -8.25 -13.15 -2.18
CA GLY A 88 -6.85 -13.17 -2.69
C GLY A 88 -6.24 -11.81 -3.01
N GLN A 89 -6.84 -10.72 -2.52
CA GLN A 89 -6.25 -9.38 -2.67
C GLN A 89 -4.87 -9.30 -2.02
N ASN A 90 -3.97 -8.52 -2.60
CA ASN A 90 -2.67 -8.24 -2.00
C ASN A 90 -2.83 -7.34 -0.77
N ILE A 91 -2.31 -7.78 0.37
CA ILE A 91 -2.40 -7.05 1.64
C ILE A 91 -1.01 -6.58 2.07
N PHE A 92 -0.81 -5.27 2.14
CA PHE A 92 0.35 -4.67 2.78
C PHE A 92 0.01 -4.26 4.21
N ILE A 93 0.93 -4.51 5.12
CA ILE A 93 0.82 -4.04 6.50
C ILE A 93 1.49 -2.66 6.59
N GLN A 94 0.73 -1.67 7.03
CA GLN A 94 1.28 -0.33 7.27
C GLN A 94 2.03 -0.30 8.60
N VAL A 95 3.31 0.09 8.54
CA VAL A 95 4.19 0.22 9.70
C VAL A 95 4.45 1.69 10.01
N ASN A 96 4.27 2.06 11.26
CA ASN A 96 4.67 3.36 11.81
C ASN A 96 6.13 3.29 12.27
N ILE A 97 7.03 3.38 11.30
CA ILE A 97 8.46 3.11 11.52
C ILE A 97 9.19 4.24 12.25
N ASP A 98 8.68 5.46 12.19
CA ASP A 98 9.20 6.64 12.87
C ASP A 98 8.51 6.92 14.21
N SER A 99 7.62 6.02 14.65
CA SER A 99 6.90 6.08 15.93
C SER A 99 6.15 7.39 16.16
N ASP A 100 5.60 7.99 15.11
CA ASP A 100 4.81 9.20 15.16
C ASP A 100 3.41 8.90 15.76
N PRO A 101 3.05 9.46 16.93
CA PRO A 101 1.78 9.17 17.57
C PRO A 101 0.55 9.62 16.76
N ASN A 102 0.73 10.52 15.80
CA ASN A 102 -0.34 11.06 14.97
C ASN A 102 -0.55 10.26 13.67
N LYS A 103 0.23 9.20 13.44
CA LYS A 103 0.17 8.41 12.21
C LYS A 103 -0.43 7.03 12.41
N SER A 104 -1.13 6.58 11.39
CA SER A 104 -1.56 5.19 11.26
C SER A 104 -0.37 4.27 11.03
N GLY A 105 -0.54 3.01 11.36
CA GLY A 105 0.48 1.98 11.22
C GLY A 105 0.76 1.28 12.55
N ILE A 106 1.16 0.04 12.48
CA ILE A 106 1.59 -0.72 13.66
C ILE A 106 3.05 -0.40 13.97
N SER A 107 3.43 -0.51 15.23
CA SER A 107 4.84 -0.44 15.62
C SER A 107 5.59 -1.72 15.21
N GLY A 108 6.89 -1.59 14.93
CA GLY A 108 7.69 -2.71 14.44
C GLY A 108 7.78 -3.90 15.41
N ASP A 109 7.69 -3.67 16.71
CA ASP A 109 7.67 -4.70 17.75
C ASP A 109 6.40 -5.56 17.73
N LYS A 110 5.27 -5.03 17.26
CA LYS A 110 3.99 -5.74 17.13
C LYS A 110 3.82 -6.45 15.78
N LEU A 111 4.75 -6.25 14.85
CA LEU A 111 4.59 -6.74 13.48
C LEU A 111 4.48 -8.27 13.39
N ASN A 112 5.30 -9.01 14.14
CA ASN A 112 5.24 -10.48 14.14
C ASN A 112 3.86 -10.97 14.60
N HIS A 113 3.37 -10.46 15.73
CA HIS A 113 2.04 -10.83 16.24
C HIS A 113 0.94 -10.52 15.21
N PHE A 114 1.03 -9.39 14.55
CA PHE A 114 0.05 -8.98 13.53
C PHE A 114 0.09 -9.88 12.29
N ILE A 115 1.27 -10.31 11.84
CA ILE A 115 1.42 -11.28 10.74
C ILE A 115 0.86 -12.63 11.17
N ASP A 116 1.21 -13.13 12.36
CA ASP A 116 0.69 -14.40 12.87
C ASP A 116 -0.84 -14.36 12.93
N TYR A 117 -1.42 -13.28 13.44
CA TYR A 117 -2.86 -13.11 13.47
C TYR A 117 -3.48 -13.12 12.07
N SER A 118 -2.89 -12.41 11.09
CA SER A 118 -3.38 -12.42 9.71
C SER A 118 -3.37 -13.81 9.09
N LEU A 119 -2.33 -14.61 9.38
CA LEU A 119 -2.21 -15.99 8.91
C LEU A 119 -3.29 -16.90 9.51
N THR A 120 -3.69 -16.70 10.79
CA THR A 120 -4.81 -17.47 11.40
C THR A 120 -6.14 -17.20 10.70
N LEU A 121 -6.28 -16.04 10.06
CA LEU A 121 -7.46 -15.65 9.28
C LEU A 121 -7.36 -16.06 7.79
N GLY A 122 -6.30 -16.79 7.39
CA GLY A 122 -6.05 -17.17 5.99
C GLY A 122 -5.57 -16.01 5.10
N ILE A 123 -5.13 -14.90 5.68
CA ILE A 123 -4.65 -13.73 4.95
C ILE A 123 -3.11 -13.74 4.98
N GLN A 124 -2.49 -13.96 3.81
CA GLN A 124 -1.03 -13.88 3.65
C GLN A 124 -0.64 -12.46 3.24
N PRO A 125 0.03 -11.67 4.11
CA PRO A 125 0.52 -10.36 3.70
C PRO A 125 1.61 -10.50 2.63
N VAL A 126 1.59 -9.59 1.64
CA VAL A 126 2.59 -9.60 0.56
C VAL A 126 3.78 -8.70 0.87
N GLY A 127 3.62 -7.73 1.77
CA GLY A 127 4.67 -6.77 2.04
C GLY A 127 4.33 -5.78 3.16
N LEU A 128 5.25 -4.83 3.32
CA LEU A 128 5.11 -3.72 4.27
C LEU A 128 4.95 -2.40 3.52
N MET A 129 4.23 -1.48 4.15
CA MET A 129 4.07 -0.10 3.66
C MET A 129 4.45 0.90 4.73
N CYS A 130 5.07 2.00 4.35
CA CYS A 130 5.23 3.15 5.24
C CYS A 130 5.01 4.49 4.53
N ILE A 131 4.67 5.48 5.35
CA ILE A 131 4.64 6.91 4.98
C ILE A 131 5.50 7.64 6.01
N PRO A 132 6.71 8.08 5.68
CA PRO A 132 7.57 8.82 6.60
C PRO A 132 6.93 10.13 7.07
N ASN A 133 7.29 10.60 8.27
CA ASN A 133 6.94 11.96 8.69
C ASN A 133 7.66 12.98 7.82
N ILE A 134 7.06 14.15 7.58
CA ILE A 134 7.65 15.21 6.75
C ILE A 134 9.03 15.61 7.28
N GLU A 135 9.21 15.65 8.58
CA GLU A 135 10.46 16.05 9.24
C GLU A 135 11.46 14.90 9.40
N SER A 136 11.04 13.66 9.13
CA SER A 136 11.92 12.49 9.31
C SER A 136 13.02 12.42 8.25
N ASN A 137 14.18 11.94 8.67
CA ASN A 137 15.26 11.61 7.74
C ASN A 137 14.87 10.40 6.88
N ARG A 138 14.58 10.64 5.60
CA ARG A 138 14.11 9.64 4.63
C ARG A 138 15.02 8.42 4.53
N LYS A 139 16.35 8.65 4.45
CA LYS A 139 17.33 7.57 4.36
C LYS A 139 17.25 6.65 5.60
N LYS A 140 17.15 7.25 6.80
CA LYS A 140 17.04 6.49 8.04
C LYS A 140 15.74 5.66 8.08
N VAL A 141 14.62 6.27 7.72
CA VAL A 141 13.31 5.60 7.71
C VAL A 141 13.29 4.44 6.72
N PHE A 142 13.69 4.66 5.47
CA PHE A 142 13.68 3.61 4.44
C PHE A 142 14.71 2.50 4.72
N SER A 143 15.88 2.84 5.27
CA SER A 143 16.84 1.83 5.75
C SER A 143 16.26 0.97 6.88
N SER A 144 15.52 1.57 7.81
CA SER A 144 14.84 0.83 8.89
C SER A 144 13.74 -0.08 8.35
N MET A 145 12.96 0.38 7.37
CA MET A 145 11.95 -0.44 6.68
C MET A 145 12.56 -1.64 5.95
N GLN A 146 13.65 -1.41 5.21
CA GLN A 146 14.38 -2.47 4.53
C GLN A 146 14.84 -3.55 5.51
N LYS A 147 15.51 -3.15 6.60
CA LYS A 147 15.99 -4.08 7.63
C LYS A 147 14.86 -4.85 8.29
N LEU A 148 13.75 -4.19 8.58
CA LEU A 148 12.57 -4.83 9.15
C LEU A 148 11.99 -5.85 8.18
N ASN A 149 11.85 -5.50 6.91
CA ASN A 149 11.34 -6.38 5.87
C ASN A 149 12.22 -7.62 5.67
N GLU A 150 13.55 -7.46 5.64
CA GLU A 150 14.49 -8.59 5.55
C GLU A 150 14.38 -9.53 6.76
N LYS A 151 14.21 -8.98 7.98
CA LYS A 151 13.96 -9.78 9.18
C LYS A 151 12.68 -10.63 9.04
N ILE A 152 11.59 -10.04 8.53
CA ILE A 152 10.32 -10.74 8.30
C ILE A 152 10.48 -11.83 7.23
N LYS A 153 11.19 -11.57 6.14
CA LYS A 153 11.48 -12.57 5.10
C LYS A 153 12.22 -13.79 5.63
N ILE A 154 13.14 -13.60 6.55
CA ILE A 154 13.87 -14.72 7.19
C ILE A 154 12.92 -15.55 8.07
N GLN A 155 12.00 -14.90 8.77
CA GLN A 155 11.09 -15.56 9.72
C GLN A 155 9.93 -16.27 9.03
N TYR A 156 9.39 -15.69 7.95
CA TYR A 156 8.20 -16.17 7.25
C TYR A 156 8.54 -16.58 5.81
N LYS A 157 8.79 -17.87 5.57
CA LYS A 157 9.27 -18.40 4.27
C LYS A 157 8.38 -18.05 3.06
N ASN A 158 7.06 -17.94 3.27
CA ASN A 158 6.09 -17.66 2.20
C ASN A 158 5.78 -16.17 2.07
N TYR A 159 6.46 -15.31 2.83
CA TYR A 159 6.26 -13.87 2.75
C TYR A 159 7.06 -13.29 1.57
N PRO A 160 6.40 -12.65 0.57
CA PRO A 160 7.09 -12.16 -0.64
C PRO A 160 8.09 -11.03 -0.35
N GLY A 161 7.79 -10.19 0.65
CA GLY A 161 8.68 -9.13 1.08
C GLY A 161 8.65 -7.89 0.19
N GLU A 162 7.50 -7.56 -0.36
CA GLU A 162 7.30 -6.34 -1.11
C GLU A 162 7.39 -5.11 -0.20
N LEU A 163 7.88 -3.98 -0.73
CA LEU A 163 7.98 -2.71 -0.01
C LEU A 163 7.26 -1.59 -0.77
N SER A 164 6.09 -1.20 -0.25
CA SER A 164 5.36 -0.04 -0.73
C SER A 164 5.81 1.20 0.03
N MET A 165 6.75 1.94 -0.52
CA MET A 165 7.30 3.15 0.08
C MET A 165 7.88 4.08 -0.99
N GLY A 166 7.96 5.38 -0.67
CA GLY A 166 8.37 6.42 -1.60
C GLY A 166 7.19 7.07 -2.33
N MET A 167 7.17 8.38 -2.30
CA MET A 167 6.20 9.25 -2.94
C MET A 167 6.92 10.25 -3.85
N SER A 168 6.20 11.19 -4.44
CA SER A 168 6.75 12.15 -5.42
C SER A 168 8.06 12.83 -4.97
N ASP A 169 8.23 13.10 -3.68
CA ASP A 169 9.39 13.86 -3.18
C ASP A 169 10.55 12.99 -2.70
N ASP A 170 10.34 11.69 -2.50
CA ASP A 170 11.33 10.81 -1.88
C ASP A 170 11.46 9.40 -2.51
N TYR A 171 10.78 9.15 -3.63
CA TYR A 171 10.80 7.84 -4.28
C TYR A 171 12.20 7.41 -4.74
N GLU A 172 13.07 8.33 -5.16
CA GLU A 172 14.43 8.02 -5.57
C GLU A 172 15.22 7.42 -4.41
N ILE A 173 15.11 8.04 -3.23
CA ILE A 173 15.72 7.51 -2.01
C ILE A 173 15.11 6.14 -1.65
N ALA A 174 13.77 6.00 -1.74
CA ALA A 174 13.10 4.74 -1.43
C ALA A 174 13.58 3.58 -2.32
N LEU A 175 13.87 3.87 -3.59
CA LEU A 175 14.41 2.89 -4.54
C LEU A 175 15.79 2.36 -4.12
N ASP A 176 16.65 3.19 -3.55
CA ASP A 176 17.97 2.78 -3.03
C ASP A 176 17.84 1.80 -1.85
N TYR A 177 16.71 1.84 -1.13
CA TYR A 177 16.41 0.96 0.00
C TYR A 177 15.42 -0.17 -0.34
N GLY A 178 15.29 -0.49 -1.62
CA GLY A 178 14.56 -1.69 -2.05
C GLY A 178 13.06 -1.52 -2.18
N ALA A 179 12.53 -0.30 -2.34
CA ALA A 179 11.13 -0.10 -2.69
C ALA A 179 10.77 -0.91 -3.94
N THR A 180 9.70 -1.70 -3.87
CA THR A 180 9.15 -2.46 -5.00
C THR A 180 7.97 -1.73 -5.63
N ILE A 181 7.21 -0.98 -4.82
CA ILE A 181 6.12 -0.12 -5.29
C ILE A 181 6.39 1.31 -4.80
N ILE A 182 6.50 2.25 -5.74
CA ILE A 182 6.52 3.69 -5.46
C ILE A 182 5.16 4.30 -5.82
N ARG A 183 4.66 5.23 -4.99
CA ARG A 183 3.34 5.85 -5.14
C ARG A 183 3.51 7.30 -5.58
N VAL A 184 3.29 7.58 -6.85
CA VAL A 184 3.57 8.89 -7.45
C VAL A 184 2.28 9.51 -7.99
N GLY A 185 1.99 10.73 -7.56
CA GLY A 185 0.85 11.51 -8.04
C GLY A 185 1.30 12.80 -8.72
N SER A 186 1.68 13.81 -7.93
CA SER A 186 1.97 15.17 -8.41
C SER A 186 3.05 15.28 -9.50
N LYS A 187 3.95 14.31 -9.63
CA LYS A 187 4.96 14.30 -10.71
C LYS A 187 4.48 13.63 -12.00
N ILE A 188 3.31 13.02 -12.00
CA ILE A 188 2.72 12.39 -13.21
C ILE A 188 1.73 13.34 -13.86
N PHE A 189 0.93 14.03 -13.05
CA PHE A 189 -0.10 14.96 -13.48
C PHE A 189 0.39 16.40 -13.30
N LEU A 190 1.28 16.84 -14.16
CA LEU A 190 1.79 18.23 -14.22
C LEU A 190 1.02 19.03 -15.26
#